data_df9cb29f430614184adf36436c5d8069
#
_entry.id   df9cb29f430614184adf36436c5d8069
#
_cell.length_a   1.000
_cell.length_b   1.000
_cell.length_c   1.000
_cell.angle_alpha   90.00
_cell.angle_beta   90.00
_cell.angle_gamma   90.00
#
_symmetry.space_group_name_H-M   'P 1'
#
loop_
_entity.id
_entity.type
_entity.pdbx_description
1 polymer ?
#
loop_
_entity_poly.entity_id
_entity_poly.type
_entity_poly.pdbx_seq_one_letter_code
_entity_poly.pdbx_strand_id
1 'polypeptide(L)'
;IPLMGAFVQGSKLNYSQKESFLVIAAGPFPGVFLGLLCLHFSVEYQLSWLLELSFLFLFLNVINLFPIDPLDGGQLFKLFVKRKRDFFLLIFSLLSSLLMMTVGYFIESWILFAFGLLMSFKVRGFQRNYELRKYLDQLQLNYELNYEDLSDYDYHQLKNAILDRQPRLAQLVQIQGADAAELVAAHVNAVLLAPLKRDASTWFKAIIIVAWLLSILLPVFLLLGPTYDFTWYFEKL
;
A
#
# COMPACT_ATOMS: atom_id res chain seq x y z
N ILE A 1 -3.99 13.58 -1.65
CA ILE A 1 -5.11 13.65 -2.62
C ILE A 1 -6.33 13.18 -1.86
N PRO A 2 -7.40 14.00 -1.67
CA PRO A 2 -8.51 13.70 -0.74
C PRO A 2 -9.43 12.55 -1.16
N LEU A 3 -9.18 11.89 -2.27
CA LEU A 3 -9.99 10.77 -2.79
C LEU A 3 -9.43 9.36 -2.50
N MET A 4 -8.28 9.25 -1.81
CA MET A 4 -7.61 7.96 -1.57
C MET A 4 -7.69 7.51 -0.11
N GLY A 5 -8.87 7.50 0.48
CA GLY A 5 -9.07 6.97 1.83
C GLY A 5 -8.57 7.89 2.95
N ALA A 6 -8.96 7.63 4.16
CA ALA A 6 -8.48 8.33 5.35
C ALA A 6 -6.99 8.04 5.53
N PHE A 7 -6.14 9.00 5.21
CA PHE A 7 -4.71 8.94 5.51
C PHE A 7 -4.57 9.23 7.00
N VAL A 8 -4.42 8.19 7.82
CA VAL A 8 -4.02 8.37 9.21
C VAL A 8 -2.54 8.71 9.20
N GLN A 9 -2.23 10.01 9.20
CA GLN A 9 -0.88 10.50 9.43
C GLN A 9 -0.61 10.36 10.93
N GLY A 10 -0.03 9.22 11.32
CA GLY A 10 0.41 9.02 12.70
C GLY A 10 1.48 10.05 13.06
N SER A 11 1.46 10.53 14.30
CA SER A 11 2.49 11.42 14.85
C SER A 11 3.88 10.77 14.94
N LYS A 12 4.00 9.47 14.70
CA LYS A 12 5.25 8.71 14.74
C LYS A 12 5.84 8.61 13.33
N LEU A 13 6.97 9.27 13.13
CA LEU A 13 7.67 9.33 11.83
C LEU A 13 8.23 7.98 11.37
N ASN A 14 8.58 7.06 12.30
CA ASN A 14 9.22 5.79 11.99
C ASN A 14 8.53 4.63 12.73
N TYR A 15 7.67 3.91 12.04
CA TYR A 15 7.08 2.67 12.55
C TYR A 15 8.07 1.50 12.39
N SER A 16 8.13 0.64 13.40
CA SER A 16 8.78 -0.67 13.26
C SER A 16 8.00 -1.57 12.30
N GLN A 17 8.59 -2.70 11.88
CA GLN A 17 7.90 -3.64 11.00
C GLN A 17 6.63 -4.21 11.65
N LYS A 18 6.67 -4.53 12.96
CA LYS A 18 5.47 -4.97 13.70
C LYS A 18 4.39 -3.91 13.75
N GLU A 19 4.76 -2.70 14.12
CA GLU A 19 3.82 -1.57 14.18
C GLU A 19 3.18 -1.32 12.82
N SER A 20 3.97 -1.35 11.74
CA SER A 20 3.46 -1.18 10.38
C SER A 20 2.45 -2.27 10.00
N PHE A 21 2.73 -3.54 10.35
CA PHE A 21 1.76 -4.62 10.16
C PHE A 21 0.46 -4.38 10.91
N LEU A 22 0.55 -3.97 12.18
CA LEU A 22 -0.62 -3.74 13.01
C LEU A 22 -1.45 -2.54 12.52
N VAL A 23 -0.80 -1.44 12.15
CA VAL A 23 -1.48 -0.25 11.62
C VAL A 23 -2.24 -0.57 10.33
N ILE A 24 -1.60 -1.26 9.39
CA ILE A 24 -2.27 -1.64 8.13
C ILE A 24 -3.39 -2.66 8.40
N ALA A 25 -3.15 -3.63 9.26
CA ALA A 25 -4.13 -4.67 9.62
C ALA A 25 -5.35 -4.13 10.36
N ALA A 26 -5.18 -3.04 11.14
CA ALA A 26 -6.26 -2.40 11.89
C ALA A 26 -7.37 -1.79 11.02
N GLY A 27 -7.13 -1.57 9.73
CA GLY A 27 -8.15 -1.16 8.78
C GLY A 27 -9.11 -2.32 8.45
N PRO A 28 -8.67 -3.29 7.65
CA PRO A 28 -9.56 -4.29 7.08
C PRO A 28 -9.97 -5.41 8.05
N PHE A 29 -9.13 -5.84 9.01
CA PHE A 29 -9.43 -7.01 9.85
C PHE A 29 -10.65 -6.81 10.76
N PRO A 30 -10.80 -5.67 11.48
CA PRO A 30 -12.00 -5.42 12.25
C PRO A 30 -13.25 -5.36 11.38
N GLY A 31 -13.15 -4.79 10.17
CA GLY A 31 -14.25 -4.70 9.24
C GLY A 31 -14.71 -6.07 8.73
N VAL A 32 -13.78 -6.99 8.43
CA VAL A 32 -14.11 -8.38 8.08
C VAL A 32 -14.76 -9.09 9.27
N PHE A 33 -14.22 -8.92 10.48
CA PHE A 33 -14.79 -9.53 11.68
C PHE A 33 -16.23 -9.06 11.95
N LEU A 34 -16.48 -7.76 11.89
CA LEU A 34 -17.83 -7.19 12.03
C LEU A 34 -18.77 -7.68 10.92
N GLY A 35 -18.28 -7.76 9.69
CA GLY A 35 -19.03 -8.31 8.57
C GLY A 35 -19.45 -9.75 8.79
N LEU A 36 -18.56 -10.60 9.30
CA LEU A 36 -18.87 -12.00 9.64
C LEU A 36 -19.88 -12.10 10.79
N LEU A 37 -19.78 -11.25 11.81
CA LEU A 37 -20.77 -11.19 12.89
C LEU A 37 -22.15 -10.80 12.34
N CYS A 38 -22.20 -9.73 11.53
CA CYS A 38 -23.44 -9.31 10.87
C CYS A 38 -24.03 -10.43 9.99
N LEU A 39 -23.19 -11.17 9.26
CA LEU A 39 -23.61 -12.31 8.45
C LEU A 39 -24.26 -13.39 9.30
N HIS A 40 -23.58 -13.80 10.36
CA HIS A 40 -24.09 -14.83 11.27
C HIS A 40 -25.45 -14.45 11.86
N PHE A 41 -25.56 -13.26 12.46
CA PHE A 41 -26.79 -12.81 13.07
C PHE A 41 -27.90 -12.50 12.03
N SER A 42 -27.54 -12.11 10.81
CA SER A 42 -28.55 -11.91 9.76
C SER A 42 -29.27 -13.19 9.39
N VAL A 43 -28.55 -14.29 9.31
CA VAL A 43 -29.11 -15.61 8.99
C VAL A 43 -29.88 -16.16 10.17
N GLU A 44 -29.35 -16.06 11.38
CA GLU A 44 -30.00 -16.56 12.60
C GLU A 44 -31.35 -15.88 12.88
N TYR A 45 -31.43 -14.56 12.71
CA TYR A 45 -32.61 -13.76 13.00
C TYR A 45 -33.40 -13.34 11.74
N GLN A 46 -32.98 -13.75 10.54
CA GLN A 46 -33.57 -13.41 9.23
C GLN A 46 -33.77 -11.89 9.04
N LEU A 47 -32.73 -11.10 9.38
CA LEU A 47 -32.73 -9.65 9.31
C LEU A 47 -32.05 -9.16 8.01
N SER A 48 -32.86 -8.73 7.02
CA SER A 48 -32.38 -8.29 5.69
C SER A 48 -31.37 -7.14 5.77
N TRP A 49 -31.65 -6.11 6.58
CA TRP A 49 -30.75 -4.96 6.74
C TRP A 49 -29.36 -5.34 7.29
N LEU A 50 -29.32 -6.39 8.13
CA LEU A 50 -28.06 -6.86 8.72
C LEU A 50 -27.25 -7.68 7.70
N LEU A 51 -27.94 -8.38 6.80
CA LEU A 51 -27.32 -9.06 5.67
C LEU A 51 -26.68 -8.05 4.69
N GLU A 52 -27.41 -6.99 4.34
CA GLU A 52 -26.91 -5.93 3.48
C GLU A 52 -25.68 -5.22 4.10
N LEU A 53 -25.74 -4.95 5.40
CA LEU A 53 -24.61 -4.39 6.16
C LEU A 53 -23.41 -5.34 6.17
N SER A 54 -23.65 -6.65 6.32
CA SER A 54 -22.62 -7.67 6.21
C SER A 54 -21.93 -7.65 4.85
N PHE A 55 -22.70 -7.67 3.77
CA PHE A 55 -22.15 -7.58 2.41
C PHE A 55 -21.29 -6.33 2.23
N LEU A 56 -21.75 -5.18 2.71
CA LEU A 56 -20.99 -3.94 2.63
C LEU A 56 -19.64 -4.05 3.35
N PHE A 57 -19.63 -4.52 4.60
CA PHE A 57 -18.41 -4.68 5.38
C PHE A 57 -17.47 -5.69 4.75
N LEU A 58 -17.98 -6.87 4.36
CA LEU A 58 -17.15 -7.92 3.78
C LEU A 58 -16.59 -7.49 2.42
N PHE A 59 -17.42 -6.93 1.54
CA PHE A 59 -16.99 -6.50 0.21
C PHE A 59 -15.88 -5.46 0.28
N LEU A 60 -16.08 -4.38 1.04
CA LEU A 60 -15.09 -3.30 1.12
C LEU A 60 -13.77 -3.78 1.75
N ASN A 61 -13.84 -4.57 2.82
CA ASN A 61 -12.64 -4.97 3.54
C ASN A 61 -11.90 -6.15 2.87
N VAL A 62 -12.63 -7.10 2.26
CA VAL A 62 -12.01 -8.20 1.48
C VAL A 62 -11.30 -7.65 0.23
N ILE A 63 -11.91 -6.70 -0.47
CA ILE A 63 -11.24 -6.03 -1.59
C ILE A 63 -9.96 -5.33 -1.11
N ASN A 64 -10.01 -4.62 0.02
CA ASN A 64 -8.82 -3.96 0.57
C ASN A 64 -7.70 -4.93 0.95
N LEU A 65 -8.02 -6.19 1.22
CA LEU A 65 -7.04 -7.21 1.53
C LEU A 65 -6.37 -7.84 0.29
N PHE A 66 -6.82 -7.56 -0.93
CA PHE A 66 -6.13 -8.10 -2.11
C PHE A 66 -4.69 -7.59 -2.20
N PRO A 67 -3.75 -8.48 -2.62
CA PRO A 67 -2.32 -8.14 -2.72
C PRO A 67 -2.04 -7.26 -3.96
N ILE A 68 -2.70 -6.11 -4.02
CA ILE A 68 -2.66 -5.16 -5.13
C ILE A 68 -2.32 -3.77 -4.57
N ASP A 69 -1.33 -3.08 -5.12
CA ASP A 69 -1.07 -1.68 -4.77
C ASP A 69 -2.18 -0.79 -5.36
N PRO A 70 -2.81 0.13 -4.62
CA PRO A 70 -2.46 0.65 -3.29
C PRO A 70 -3.26 0.08 -2.12
N LEU A 71 -3.94 -1.04 -2.30
CA LEU A 71 -4.80 -1.64 -1.28
C LEU A 71 -3.99 -2.07 -0.04
N ASP A 72 -4.67 -2.23 1.10
CA ASP A 72 -4.04 -2.60 2.37
C ASP A 72 -3.32 -3.94 2.29
N GLY A 73 -3.90 -4.94 1.59
CA GLY A 73 -3.24 -6.21 1.32
C GLY A 73 -1.94 -6.06 0.54
N GLY A 74 -1.90 -5.15 -0.44
CA GLY A 74 -0.67 -4.80 -1.16
C GLY A 74 0.37 -4.12 -0.27
N GLN A 75 -0.06 -3.24 0.65
CA GLN A 75 0.83 -2.61 1.64
C GLN A 75 1.39 -3.65 2.62
N LEU A 76 0.55 -4.56 3.14
CA LEU A 76 0.99 -5.70 3.97
C LEU A 76 2.03 -6.54 3.24
N PHE A 77 1.79 -6.86 1.96
CA PHE A 77 2.69 -7.69 1.16
C PHE A 77 4.08 -7.04 1.00
N LYS A 78 4.15 -5.72 0.81
CA LYS A 78 5.40 -4.97 0.72
C LYS A 78 6.28 -5.06 1.97
N LEU A 79 5.69 -5.25 3.15
CA LEU A 79 6.42 -5.37 4.42
C LEU A 79 7.21 -6.68 4.54
N PHE A 80 6.85 -7.72 3.79
CA PHE A 80 7.58 -9.00 3.78
C PHE A 80 8.87 -8.95 2.96
N VAL A 81 8.99 -8.00 2.03
CA VAL A 81 10.13 -7.93 1.11
C VAL A 81 11.38 -7.38 1.80
N LYS A 82 12.46 -8.18 1.78
CA LYS A 82 13.74 -7.85 2.44
C LYS A 82 14.81 -7.37 1.46
N ARG A 83 14.90 -8.00 0.29
CA ARG A 83 15.97 -7.78 -0.70
C ARG A 83 15.41 -7.16 -1.96
N LYS A 84 16.20 -6.29 -2.60
CA LYS A 84 15.84 -5.60 -3.86
C LYS A 84 14.45 -4.94 -3.79
N ARG A 85 14.18 -4.28 -2.66
CA ARG A 85 12.85 -3.69 -2.36
C ARG A 85 12.36 -2.80 -3.48
N ASP A 86 13.19 -1.92 -4.00
CA ASP A 86 12.80 -0.97 -5.05
C ASP A 86 12.43 -1.66 -6.35
N PHE A 87 13.22 -2.67 -6.76
CA PHE A 87 12.89 -3.49 -7.93
C PHE A 87 11.57 -4.25 -7.73
N PHE A 88 11.37 -4.83 -6.54
CA PHE A 88 10.11 -5.48 -6.20
C PHE A 88 8.93 -4.51 -6.26
N LEU A 89 9.05 -3.32 -5.66
CA LEU A 89 7.98 -2.31 -5.67
C LEU A 89 7.62 -1.87 -7.09
N LEU A 90 8.63 -1.72 -7.95
CA LEU A 90 8.43 -1.39 -9.36
C LEU A 90 7.60 -2.46 -10.08
N ILE A 91 8.04 -3.73 -10.03
CA ILE A 91 7.37 -4.85 -10.70
C ILE A 91 5.98 -5.09 -10.10
N PHE A 92 5.86 -5.05 -8.77
CA PHE A 92 4.59 -5.26 -8.08
C PHE A 92 3.54 -4.19 -8.44
N SER A 93 3.94 -2.92 -8.46
CA SER A 93 3.05 -1.83 -8.88
C SER A 93 2.66 -1.92 -10.35
N LEU A 94 3.60 -2.33 -11.22
CA LEU A 94 3.32 -2.53 -12.65
C LEU A 94 2.30 -3.65 -12.86
N LEU A 95 2.51 -4.80 -12.24
CA LEU A 95 1.59 -5.93 -12.32
C LEU A 95 0.22 -5.61 -11.73
N SER A 96 0.19 -4.90 -10.59
CA SER A 96 -1.07 -4.45 -9.97
C SER A 96 -1.86 -3.51 -10.89
N SER A 97 -1.18 -2.53 -11.50
CA SER A 97 -1.79 -1.61 -12.47
C SER A 97 -2.37 -2.34 -13.68
N LEU A 98 -1.58 -3.25 -14.28
CA LEU A 98 -2.01 -4.07 -15.41
C LEU A 98 -3.21 -4.95 -15.04
N LEU A 99 -3.16 -5.62 -13.89
CA LEU A 99 -4.24 -6.47 -13.41
C LEU A 99 -5.54 -5.67 -13.25
N MET A 100 -5.48 -4.50 -12.63
CA MET A 100 -6.65 -3.63 -12.45
C MET A 100 -7.23 -3.16 -13.78
N MET A 101 -6.38 -2.77 -14.74
CA MET A 101 -6.83 -2.36 -16.07
C MET A 101 -7.47 -3.54 -16.82
N THR A 102 -6.85 -4.72 -16.77
CA THR A 102 -7.35 -5.94 -17.42
C THR A 102 -8.69 -6.36 -16.85
N VAL A 103 -8.79 -6.46 -15.51
CA VAL A 103 -10.05 -6.80 -14.84
C VAL A 103 -11.12 -5.74 -15.14
N GLY A 104 -10.78 -4.45 -15.03
CA GLY A 104 -11.70 -3.36 -15.34
C GLY A 104 -12.24 -3.42 -16.76
N TYR A 105 -11.40 -3.80 -17.73
CA TYR A 105 -11.82 -4.00 -19.13
C TYR A 105 -12.80 -5.17 -19.26
N PHE A 106 -12.49 -6.34 -18.69
CA PHE A 106 -13.35 -7.53 -18.82
C PHE A 106 -14.68 -7.44 -18.10
N ILE A 107 -14.74 -6.73 -16.96
CA ILE A 107 -16.00 -6.51 -16.23
C ILE A 107 -16.71 -5.21 -16.63
N GLU A 108 -16.22 -4.56 -17.71
CA GLU A 108 -16.76 -3.30 -18.24
C GLU A 108 -16.82 -2.15 -17.21
N SER A 109 -15.98 -2.20 -16.19
CA SER A 109 -15.88 -1.19 -15.14
C SER A 109 -14.86 -0.11 -15.49
N TRP A 110 -15.31 0.98 -16.11
CA TRP A 110 -14.46 2.12 -16.47
C TRP A 110 -13.79 2.77 -15.25
N ILE A 111 -14.43 2.69 -14.08
CA ILE A 111 -13.85 3.20 -12.82
C ILE A 111 -12.63 2.39 -12.44
N LEU A 112 -12.70 1.06 -12.48
CA LEU A 112 -11.58 0.18 -12.15
C LEU A 112 -10.46 0.31 -13.19
N PHE A 113 -10.80 0.42 -14.47
CA PHE A 113 -9.84 0.66 -15.55
C PHE A 113 -9.10 1.99 -15.36
N ALA A 114 -9.82 3.09 -15.10
CA ALA A 114 -9.25 4.40 -14.85
C ALA A 114 -8.36 4.39 -13.60
N PHE A 115 -8.74 3.67 -12.56
CA PHE A 115 -7.94 3.51 -11.36
C PHE A 115 -6.61 2.78 -11.64
N GLY A 116 -6.63 1.70 -12.43
CA GLY A 116 -5.43 1.02 -12.90
C GLY A 116 -4.52 1.94 -13.73
N LEU A 117 -5.12 2.78 -14.59
CA LEU A 117 -4.38 3.78 -15.37
C LEU A 117 -3.71 4.82 -14.45
N LEU A 118 -4.43 5.34 -13.46
CA LEU A 118 -3.84 6.27 -12.45
C LEU A 118 -2.69 5.62 -11.68
N MET A 119 -2.79 4.32 -11.37
CA MET A 119 -1.71 3.56 -10.75
C MET A 119 -0.47 3.47 -11.65
N SER A 120 -0.63 3.42 -12.97
CA SER A 120 0.50 3.38 -13.91
C SER A 120 1.41 4.61 -13.81
N PHE A 121 0.87 5.77 -13.44
CA PHE A 121 1.70 6.96 -13.18
C PHE A 121 2.60 6.80 -11.95
N LYS A 122 2.16 6.05 -10.94
CA LYS A 122 2.95 5.73 -9.75
C LYS A 122 4.15 4.84 -10.09
N VAL A 123 4.00 3.95 -11.07
CA VAL A 123 5.09 3.08 -11.57
C VAL A 123 6.27 3.90 -12.05
N ARG A 124 6.04 5.01 -12.77
CA ARG A 124 7.11 5.93 -13.20
C ARG A 124 7.88 6.52 -12.02
N GLY A 125 7.19 6.82 -10.91
CA GLY A 125 7.83 7.27 -9.68
C GLY A 125 8.75 6.21 -9.08
N PHE A 126 8.30 4.96 -9.01
CA PHE A 126 9.11 3.84 -8.53
C PHE A 126 10.31 3.55 -9.46
N GLN A 127 10.10 3.61 -10.78
CA GLN A 127 11.19 3.45 -11.74
C GLN A 127 12.27 4.51 -11.54
N ARG A 128 11.89 5.79 -11.45
CA ARG A 128 12.82 6.88 -11.21
C ARG A 128 13.61 6.70 -9.91
N ASN A 129 12.93 6.31 -8.83
CA ASN A 129 13.59 6.07 -7.55
C ASN A 129 14.53 4.86 -7.62
N TYR A 130 14.13 3.79 -8.29
CA TYR A 130 14.97 2.62 -8.51
C TYR A 130 16.24 2.95 -9.29
N GLU A 131 16.11 3.68 -10.40
CA GLU A 131 17.25 4.10 -11.24
C GLU A 131 18.19 5.03 -10.47
N LEU A 132 17.62 5.98 -9.70
CA LEU A 132 18.41 6.91 -8.90
C LEU A 132 19.17 6.18 -7.78
N ARG A 133 18.52 5.31 -7.01
CA ARG A 133 19.19 4.54 -5.96
C ARG A 133 20.24 3.58 -6.51
N LYS A 134 19.98 2.96 -7.66
CA LYS A 134 20.99 2.17 -8.37
C LYS A 134 22.23 3.00 -8.74
N TYR A 135 22.04 4.27 -9.09
CA TYR A 135 23.15 5.19 -9.34
C TYR A 135 23.89 5.58 -8.06
N LEU A 136 23.15 5.83 -6.97
CA LEU A 136 23.77 6.09 -5.65
C LEU A 136 24.59 4.89 -5.14
N ASP A 137 24.09 3.66 -5.37
CA ASP A 137 24.84 2.42 -5.08
C ASP A 137 26.17 2.36 -5.85
N GLN A 138 26.17 2.77 -7.14
CA GLN A 138 27.40 2.83 -7.96
C GLN A 138 28.41 3.84 -7.41
N LEU A 139 27.91 4.95 -6.84
CA LEU A 139 28.75 5.97 -6.19
C LEU A 139 29.11 5.62 -4.74
N GLN A 140 28.64 4.47 -4.23
CA GLN A 140 28.82 4.02 -2.85
C GLN A 140 28.29 5.02 -1.81
N LEU A 141 27.26 5.80 -2.16
CA LEU A 141 26.63 6.76 -1.28
C LEU A 141 25.57 6.06 -0.41
N ASN A 142 25.62 6.31 0.89
CA ASN A 142 24.65 5.77 1.82
C ASN A 142 23.36 6.62 1.81
N TYR A 143 22.22 6.02 1.45
CA TYR A 143 20.90 6.61 1.48
C TYR A 143 19.94 5.86 2.44
N GLU A 144 20.40 4.85 3.15
CA GLU A 144 19.63 4.12 4.15
C GLU A 144 19.72 4.82 5.53
N LEU A 145 19.32 6.07 5.58
CA LEU A 145 19.37 6.95 6.75
C LEU A 145 18.09 7.76 6.86
N ASN A 146 17.76 8.22 8.09
CA ASN A 146 16.77 9.28 8.26
C ASN A 146 17.37 10.63 7.88
N TYR A 147 16.54 11.56 7.48
CA TYR A 147 16.99 12.91 7.16
C TYR A 147 17.69 13.62 8.33
N GLU A 148 17.23 13.35 9.56
CA GLU A 148 17.80 13.91 10.80
C GLU A 148 19.21 13.37 11.13
N ASP A 149 19.53 12.16 10.66
CA ASP A 149 20.82 11.50 10.88
C ASP A 149 21.84 11.81 9.75
N LEU A 150 21.44 12.64 8.76
CA LEU A 150 22.25 12.94 7.60
C LEU A 150 23.31 13.99 7.92
N SER A 151 24.59 13.68 7.70
CA SER A 151 25.66 14.69 7.82
C SER A 151 25.59 15.71 6.68
N ASP A 152 26.11 16.94 6.91
CA ASP A 152 26.18 17.95 5.86
C ASP A 152 26.98 17.47 4.65
N TYR A 153 28.04 16.70 4.87
CA TYR A 153 28.85 16.11 3.82
C TYR A 153 28.04 15.14 2.95
N ASP A 154 27.34 14.19 3.57
CA ASP A 154 26.51 13.21 2.86
C ASP A 154 25.34 13.90 2.14
N TYR A 155 24.74 14.92 2.78
CA TYR A 155 23.71 15.73 2.15
C TYR A 155 24.20 16.37 0.85
N HIS A 156 25.40 16.98 0.87
CA HIS A 156 25.96 17.61 -0.33
C HIS A 156 26.29 16.58 -1.43
N GLN A 157 26.76 15.42 -1.06
CA GLN A 157 27.05 14.34 -2.01
C GLN A 157 25.76 13.81 -2.66
N LEU A 158 24.73 13.52 -1.84
CA LEU A 158 23.42 13.09 -2.34
C LEU A 158 22.77 14.14 -3.22
N LYS A 159 22.81 15.41 -2.78
CA LYS A 159 22.31 16.53 -3.57
C LYS A 159 22.94 16.57 -4.96
N ASN A 160 24.28 16.54 -5.04
CA ASN A 160 24.99 16.59 -6.31
C ASN A 160 24.62 15.41 -7.21
N ALA A 161 24.60 14.20 -6.67
CA ALA A 161 24.23 12.99 -7.41
C ALA A 161 22.77 13.05 -7.93
N ILE A 162 21.84 13.63 -7.14
CA ILE A 162 20.45 13.84 -7.57
C ILE A 162 20.38 14.87 -8.70
N LEU A 163 21.09 15.98 -8.58
CA LEU A 163 21.10 17.02 -9.61
C LEU A 163 21.70 16.52 -10.94
N ASP A 164 22.74 15.68 -10.89
CA ASP A 164 23.33 15.05 -12.07
C ASP A 164 22.32 14.19 -12.85
N ARG A 165 21.43 13.50 -12.14
CA ARG A 165 20.42 12.62 -12.74
C ARG A 165 19.09 13.30 -13.05
N GLN A 166 18.86 14.50 -12.52
CA GLN A 166 17.64 15.25 -12.70
C GLN A 166 17.92 16.66 -13.30
N PRO A 167 18.21 16.75 -14.61
CA PRO A 167 18.60 18.04 -15.24
C PRO A 167 17.55 19.13 -15.10
N ARG A 168 16.25 18.77 -15.05
CA ARG A 168 15.18 19.76 -14.81
C ARG A 168 15.26 20.36 -13.40
N LEU A 169 15.57 19.55 -12.40
CA LEU A 169 15.77 20.03 -11.03
C LEU A 169 17.03 20.91 -10.96
N ALA A 170 18.12 20.50 -11.63
CA ALA A 170 19.35 21.27 -11.69
C ALA A 170 19.12 22.66 -12.32
N GLN A 171 18.35 22.74 -13.40
CA GLN A 171 17.97 24.02 -14.03
C GLN A 171 17.14 24.90 -13.08
N LEU A 172 16.15 24.33 -12.37
CA LEU A 172 15.35 25.06 -11.39
C LEU A 172 16.20 25.62 -10.26
N VAL A 173 17.16 24.83 -9.75
CA VAL A 173 18.11 25.28 -8.71
C VAL A 173 18.99 26.44 -9.22
N GLN A 174 19.43 26.40 -10.48
CA GLN A 174 20.20 27.48 -11.08
C GLN A 174 19.39 28.79 -11.22
N ILE A 175 18.11 28.68 -11.55
CA ILE A 175 17.22 29.84 -11.74
C ILE A 175 16.80 30.43 -10.39
N GLN A 176 16.42 29.62 -9.41
CA GLN A 176 15.86 30.07 -8.14
C GLN A 176 16.90 30.30 -7.05
N GLY A 177 18.14 29.80 -7.21
CA GLY A 177 19.20 29.98 -6.24
C GLY A 177 18.85 29.46 -4.84
N ALA A 178 18.90 30.35 -3.85
CA ALA A 178 18.61 29.99 -2.45
C ALA A 178 17.17 29.55 -2.20
N ASP A 179 16.20 30.05 -2.97
CA ASP A 179 14.78 29.71 -2.82
C ASP A 179 14.49 28.26 -3.24
N ALA A 180 15.40 27.62 -3.98
CA ALA A 180 15.30 26.20 -4.32
C ALA A 180 15.75 25.25 -3.20
N ALA A 181 16.28 25.75 -2.08
CA ALA A 181 16.85 24.90 -1.01
C ALA A 181 15.82 23.94 -0.43
N GLU A 182 14.61 24.39 -0.18
CA GLU A 182 13.52 23.54 0.34
C GLU A 182 13.11 22.47 -0.67
N LEU A 183 13.04 22.82 -1.96
CA LEU A 183 12.74 21.87 -3.03
C LEU A 183 13.81 20.78 -3.12
N VAL A 184 15.09 21.16 -3.02
CA VAL A 184 16.21 20.21 -3.03
C VAL A 184 16.17 19.31 -1.80
N ALA A 185 15.93 19.88 -0.61
CA ALA A 185 15.79 19.12 0.63
C ALA A 185 14.66 18.06 0.54
N ALA A 186 13.53 18.46 -0.03
CA ALA A 186 12.42 17.53 -0.29
C ALA A 186 12.80 16.39 -1.24
N HIS A 187 13.60 16.66 -2.29
CA HIS A 187 14.08 15.62 -3.21
C HIS A 187 15.10 14.70 -2.53
N VAL A 188 16.02 15.24 -1.73
CA VAL A 188 16.97 14.42 -0.94
C VAL A 188 16.18 13.52 0.02
N ASN A 189 15.24 14.08 0.78
CA ASN A 189 14.41 13.30 1.72
C ASN A 189 13.59 12.21 1.02
N ALA A 190 13.08 12.47 -0.17
CA ALA A 190 12.31 11.47 -0.95
C ALA A 190 13.17 10.28 -1.44
N VAL A 191 14.48 10.47 -1.55
CA VAL A 191 15.43 9.41 -1.95
C VAL A 191 15.87 8.58 -0.76
N LEU A 192 15.97 9.18 0.43
CA LEU A 192 16.35 8.48 1.65
C LEU A 192 15.39 7.34 1.97
N LEU A 193 15.93 6.27 2.49
CA LEU A 193 15.18 5.13 3.03
C LEU A 193 15.40 5.09 4.53
N ALA A 194 14.41 5.54 5.29
CA ALA A 194 14.42 5.32 6.73
C ALA A 194 14.61 3.82 7.03
N PRO A 195 15.61 3.46 7.84
CA PRO A 195 15.88 2.07 8.18
C PRO A 195 14.68 1.48 8.92
N LEU A 196 13.95 0.56 8.27
CA LEU A 196 12.85 -0.14 8.89
C LEU A 196 13.37 -1.06 9.99
N LYS A 197 13.05 -0.76 11.26
CA LYS A 197 13.36 -1.64 12.37
C LYS A 197 12.62 -2.97 12.22
N ARG A 198 13.36 -4.02 11.86
CA ARG A 198 12.81 -5.36 11.57
C ARG A 198 12.68 -6.17 12.86
N ASP A 199 11.68 -5.86 13.66
CA ASP A 199 11.38 -6.50 14.95
C ASP A 199 10.34 -7.62 14.85
N ALA A 200 9.72 -7.82 13.68
CA ALA A 200 8.71 -8.84 13.48
C ALA A 200 9.35 -10.24 13.38
N SER A 201 9.05 -11.10 14.36
CA SER A 201 9.47 -12.49 14.37
C SER A 201 8.83 -13.30 13.24
N THR A 202 9.40 -14.47 12.92
CA THR A 202 8.84 -15.37 11.90
C THR A 202 7.42 -15.83 12.28
N TRP A 203 7.19 -16.14 13.56
CA TRP A 203 5.87 -16.51 14.06
C TRP A 203 4.84 -15.39 13.92
N PHE A 204 5.22 -14.15 14.24
CA PHE A 204 4.34 -12.99 14.05
C PHE A 204 3.94 -12.83 12.58
N LYS A 205 4.90 -12.97 11.66
CA LYS A 205 4.65 -12.93 10.21
C LYS A 205 3.71 -14.05 9.75
N ALA A 206 3.92 -15.27 10.26
CA ALA A 206 3.04 -16.39 9.97
C ALA A 206 1.60 -16.13 10.46
N ILE A 207 1.42 -15.59 11.66
CA ILE A 207 0.10 -15.21 12.18
C ILE A 207 -0.57 -14.17 11.27
N ILE A 208 0.16 -13.14 10.85
CA ILE A 208 -0.38 -12.12 9.93
C ILE A 208 -0.79 -12.73 8.59
N ILE A 209 0.02 -13.63 8.03
CA ILE A 209 -0.33 -14.32 6.76
C ILE A 209 -1.58 -15.19 6.94
N VAL A 210 -1.66 -15.96 8.01
CA VAL A 210 -2.82 -16.81 8.29
C VAL A 210 -4.07 -15.95 8.51
N ALA A 211 -3.98 -14.89 9.31
CA ALA A 211 -5.08 -13.95 9.52
C ALA A 211 -5.53 -13.31 8.22
N TRP A 212 -4.58 -12.90 7.37
CA TRP A 212 -4.84 -12.31 6.05
C TRP A 212 -5.56 -13.30 5.13
N LEU A 213 -5.07 -14.55 5.03
CA LEU A 213 -5.72 -15.59 4.22
C LEU A 213 -7.13 -15.93 4.74
N LEU A 214 -7.29 -16.09 6.06
CA LEU A 214 -8.59 -16.35 6.67
C LEU A 214 -9.58 -15.21 6.42
N SER A 215 -9.12 -13.96 6.51
CA SER A 215 -9.97 -12.79 6.27
C SER A 215 -10.46 -12.68 4.82
N ILE A 216 -9.80 -13.32 3.85
CA ILE A 216 -10.25 -13.40 2.46
C ILE A 216 -11.08 -14.67 2.23
N LEU A 217 -10.56 -15.84 2.64
CA LEU A 217 -11.13 -17.12 2.28
C LEU A 217 -12.40 -17.46 3.07
N LEU A 218 -12.45 -17.09 4.36
CA LEU A 218 -13.60 -17.43 5.21
C LEU A 218 -14.89 -16.72 4.77
N PRO A 219 -14.91 -15.40 4.48
CA PRO A 219 -16.10 -14.76 3.91
C PRO A 219 -16.55 -15.39 2.59
N VAL A 220 -15.60 -15.67 1.68
CA VAL A 220 -15.91 -16.29 0.39
C VAL A 220 -16.51 -17.69 0.58
N PHE A 221 -15.93 -18.49 1.48
CA PHE A 221 -16.46 -19.83 1.78
C PHE A 221 -17.87 -19.78 2.39
N LEU A 222 -18.12 -18.86 3.33
CA LEU A 222 -19.42 -18.72 3.99
C LEU A 222 -20.51 -18.17 3.06
N LEU A 223 -20.14 -17.27 2.15
CA LEU A 223 -21.09 -16.66 1.21
C LEU A 223 -21.41 -17.56 0.02
N LEU A 224 -20.44 -18.33 -0.47
CA LEU A 224 -20.61 -19.18 -1.65
C LEU A 224 -20.81 -20.66 -1.31
N GLY A 225 -20.50 -21.05 -0.07
CA GLY A 225 -20.62 -22.44 0.41
C GLY A 225 -22.05 -22.76 0.86
N PRO A 226 -22.31 -24.03 1.16
CA PRO A 226 -23.63 -24.51 1.60
C PRO A 226 -23.94 -24.20 3.08
N THR A 227 -23.09 -23.42 3.76
CA THR A 227 -23.18 -23.19 5.20
C THR A 227 -24.39 -22.37 5.60
N TYR A 228 -24.75 -21.38 4.79
CA TYR A 228 -25.88 -20.47 5.04
C TYR A 228 -26.91 -20.56 3.92
N ASP A 229 -28.18 -20.63 4.30
CA ASP A 229 -29.30 -20.53 3.39
C ASP A 229 -29.78 -19.09 3.33
N PHE A 230 -29.74 -18.51 2.12
CA PHE A 230 -30.18 -17.14 1.85
C PHE A 230 -31.54 -17.06 1.15
N THR A 231 -32.25 -18.17 0.97
CA THR A 231 -33.56 -18.22 0.26
C THR A 231 -34.57 -17.28 0.91
N TRP A 232 -34.57 -17.19 2.23
CA TRP A 232 -35.43 -16.30 3.02
C TRP A 232 -35.26 -14.80 2.66
N TYR A 233 -34.06 -14.40 2.18
CA TYR A 233 -33.80 -13.03 1.78
C TYR A 233 -34.47 -12.74 0.43
N PHE A 234 -34.33 -13.65 -0.53
CA PHE A 234 -34.91 -13.50 -1.86
C PHE A 234 -36.43 -13.61 -1.86
N GLU A 235 -37.01 -14.31 -0.90
CA GLU A 235 -38.48 -14.40 -0.71
C GLU A 235 -39.09 -13.08 -0.18
N LYS A 236 -38.29 -12.19 0.40
CA LYS A 236 -38.73 -10.90 0.94
C LYS A 236 -38.55 -9.72 -0.02
N LEU A 237 -37.84 -9.92 -1.16
CA LEU A 237 -37.68 -8.94 -2.23
C LEU A 237 -38.85 -8.94 -3.19
#